data_cc1f5ee2184af9dbe45e77712755fcb0
#
_entry.id   cc1f5ee2184af9dbe45e77712755fcb0
#
_cell.length_a   1.000
_cell.length_b   1.000
_cell.length_c   1.000
_cell.angle_alpha   90.00
_cell.angle_beta   90.00
_cell.angle_gamma   90.00
#
_symmetry.space_group_name_H-M   'P 1'
#
loop_
_entity.id
_entity.type
_entity.pdbx_description
1 polymer ?
#
loop_
_entity_poly.entity_id
_entity_poly.type
_entity_poly.pdbx_seq_one_letter_code
_entity_poly.pdbx_strand_id
1 'polypeptide(L)'
;MLALFLLTLVGCNKHSDLEFKLDTAEQLMQNKPDSALYLLSNIPASKIKGKRCKARYALLKSIALDKNYIDTTSFEVIQPALDYYLEYGNADERLRTLYYQGRIFQNQGADDDAMTCFMKASDLGEVITDTLVLANTLVSEAMLYDKQYKLDDFICCHLRAAELYKTIGNILYEVKSYTNAMDAYTLKSDRKTADSLMQICFPLVKKNKDSESFLFNSILLYTLRFGTKEEIRDFLSKHQHNDLSSDDLMDFAKGYTKLGEYAQALHCLQNVELEADVQDSLKYITIKLDIFKQKGDFKNALRALEDYTAMHEEYMSNLLSQNLFFADQKHQRSCTDTICGDETMKSEPAESHYVVLDSLAIYKIQTDKSMMLNNLIRYQSGKYLLDLSLDDAKKIGISEMMYNQVLEHVEQLNNSNLKLK
;
A
#
# COMPACT_ATOMS: atom_id res chain seq x y z
N MET A 1 61.69 -38.99 -15.85
CA MET A 1 60.30 -38.95 -16.42
C MET A 1 59.32 -38.62 -15.31
N LEU A 2 59.45 -37.42 -14.74
CA LEU A 2 58.59 -36.99 -13.61
C LEU A 2 58.55 -35.46 -13.52
N ALA A 3 58.33 -34.79 -14.65
CA ALA A 3 58.30 -33.31 -14.70
C ALA A 3 57.29 -32.76 -15.74
N LEU A 4 56.21 -33.50 -16.00
CA LEU A 4 55.21 -33.06 -17.01
C LEU A 4 53.76 -33.21 -16.57
N PHE A 5 53.45 -33.07 -15.26
CA PHE A 5 52.06 -33.23 -14.73
C PHE A 5 51.61 -32.11 -13.77
N LEU A 6 52.24 -30.95 -13.86
CA LEU A 6 51.92 -29.83 -12.93
C LEU A 6 51.51 -28.52 -13.67
N LEU A 7 50.91 -28.62 -14.86
CA LEU A 7 50.54 -27.43 -15.66
C LEU A 7 49.09 -27.38 -16.13
N THR A 8 48.14 -28.06 -15.46
CA THR A 8 46.74 -28.03 -15.90
C THR A 8 45.71 -27.72 -14.76
N LEU A 9 46.11 -27.01 -13.70
CA LEU A 9 45.17 -26.56 -12.68
C LEU A 9 45.27 -25.06 -12.38
N VAL A 10 45.53 -24.24 -13.38
CA VAL A 10 45.25 -22.78 -13.31
C VAL A 10 44.21 -22.45 -14.35
N GLY A 11 43.06 -23.08 -14.22
CA GLY A 11 41.81 -22.56 -14.73
C GLY A 11 41.38 -21.45 -13.76
N CYS A 12 42.11 -20.33 -13.78
CA CYS A 12 41.62 -19.11 -13.12
C CYS A 12 40.28 -18.75 -13.76
N ASN A 13 39.21 -18.92 -13.01
CA ASN A 13 37.99 -18.17 -13.18
C ASN A 13 38.38 -16.69 -13.09
N LYS A 14 38.83 -16.09 -14.19
CA LYS A 14 38.91 -14.65 -14.30
C LYS A 14 37.47 -14.16 -14.32
N HIS A 15 36.88 -13.99 -13.14
CA HIS A 15 35.75 -13.10 -12.98
C HIS A 15 36.13 -11.82 -13.74
N SER A 16 35.40 -11.45 -14.78
CA SER A 16 35.74 -10.23 -15.51
C SER A 16 35.66 -9.07 -14.52
N ASP A 17 36.51 -8.07 -14.64
CA ASP A 17 36.48 -6.84 -13.81
C ASP A 17 35.05 -6.27 -13.71
N LEU A 18 34.26 -6.44 -14.76
CA LEU A 18 32.85 -6.04 -14.80
C LEU A 18 31.96 -6.89 -13.88
N GLU A 19 32.06 -8.24 -13.95
CA GLU A 19 31.26 -9.13 -13.10
C GLU A 19 31.58 -8.88 -11.62
N PHE A 20 32.86 -8.72 -11.28
CA PHE A 20 33.26 -8.37 -9.92
C PHE A 20 32.63 -7.05 -9.43
N LYS A 21 32.55 -6.03 -10.31
CA LYS A 21 31.89 -4.76 -9.96
C LYS A 21 30.39 -4.90 -9.78
N LEU A 22 29.72 -5.69 -10.63
CA LEU A 22 28.29 -5.96 -10.50
C LEU A 22 27.97 -6.74 -9.23
N ASP A 23 28.77 -7.77 -8.90
CA ASP A 23 28.64 -8.53 -7.66
C ASP A 23 28.87 -7.65 -6.43
N THR A 24 29.88 -6.79 -6.48
CA THR A 24 30.16 -5.83 -5.39
C THR A 24 29.01 -4.83 -5.21
N ALA A 25 28.46 -4.30 -6.29
CA ALA A 25 27.31 -3.40 -6.23
C ALA A 25 26.09 -4.09 -5.63
N GLU A 26 25.83 -5.34 -6.01
CA GLU A 26 24.72 -6.14 -5.48
C GLU A 26 24.88 -6.39 -3.96
N GLN A 27 26.07 -6.70 -3.50
CA GLN A 27 26.38 -6.88 -2.06
C GLN A 27 26.22 -5.59 -1.25
N LEU A 28 26.58 -4.45 -1.83
CA LEU A 28 26.45 -3.14 -1.18
C LEU A 28 25.00 -2.65 -1.14
N MET A 29 24.12 -3.17 -1.98
CA MET A 29 22.80 -2.64 -2.27
C MET A 29 21.91 -2.44 -1.03
N GLN A 30 22.03 -3.31 -0.01
CA GLN A 30 21.20 -3.22 1.19
C GLN A 30 21.76 -2.25 2.23
N ASN A 31 23.08 -2.23 2.41
CA ASN A 31 23.70 -1.52 3.53
C ASN A 31 24.34 -0.19 3.13
N LYS A 32 24.71 -0.02 1.84
CA LYS A 32 25.39 1.15 1.29
C LYS A 32 24.92 1.42 -0.14
N PRO A 33 23.63 1.72 -0.34
CA PRO A 33 23.06 1.90 -1.68
C PRO A 33 23.70 3.07 -2.45
N ASP A 34 24.16 4.11 -1.77
CA ASP A 34 24.93 5.22 -2.34
C ASP A 34 26.25 4.73 -2.99
N SER A 35 26.98 3.88 -2.29
CA SER A 35 28.21 3.28 -2.79
C SER A 35 27.95 2.32 -3.95
N ALA A 36 26.85 1.56 -3.92
CA ALA A 36 26.42 0.72 -5.03
C ALA A 36 26.09 1.56 -6.27
N LEU A 37 25.33 2.65 -6.10
CA LEU A 37 24.99 3.57 -7.17
C LEU A 37 26.21 4.24 -7.76
N TYR A 38 27.16 4.70 -6.93
CA TYR A 38 28.43 5.27 -7.37
C TYR A 38 29.24 4.27 -8.19
N LEU A 39 29.39 3.02 -7.69
CA LEU A 39 30.13 1.97 -8.39
C LEU A 39 29.53 1.69 -9.77
N LEU A 40 28.21 1.52 -9.85
CA LEU A 40 27.49 1.28 -11.11
C LEU A 40 27.62 2.45 -12.07
N SER A 41 27.55 3.68 -11.58
CA SER A 41 27.64 4.90 -12.40
C SER A 41 29.02 5.08 -13.05
N ASN A 42 30.06 4.51 -12.45
CA ASN A 42 31.43 4.58 -12.94
C ASN A 42 31.82 3.39 -13.84
N ILE A 43 30.89 2.52 -14.22
CA ILE A 43 31.13 1.47 -15.19
C ILE A 43 31.00 2.06 -16.60
N PRO A 44 32.10 2.06 -17.43
CA PRO A 44 32.01 2.54 -18.80
C PRO A 44 31.04 1.73 -19.64
N ALA A 45 30.15 2.37 -20.38
CA ALA A 45 29.16 1.70 -21.24
C ALA A 45 29.81 0.72 -22.27
N SER A 46 31.02 1.03 -22.71
CA SER A 46 31.78 0.17 -23.64
C SER A 46 32.17 -1.18 -23.04
N LYS A 47 32.17 -1.31 -21.70
CA LYS A 47 32.45 -2.56 -20.98
C LYS A 47 31.20 -3.44 -20.84
N ILE A 48 30.00 -2.89 -20.93
CA ILE A 48 28.73 -3.59 -20.74
C ILE A 48 28.31 -4.23 -22.05
N LYS A 49 28.75 -5.49 -22.27
CA LYS A 49 28.54 -6.21 -23.55
C LYS A 49 27.65 -7.44 -23.33
N GLY A 50 26.87 -7.77 -24.34
CA GLY A 50 25.93 -8.91 -24.29
C GLY A 50 24.62 -8.61 -23.59
N LYS A 51 23.53 -9.25 -24.03
CA LYS A 51 22.15 -8.96 -23.54
C LYS A 51 22.00 -9.19 -22.04
N ARG A 52 22.47 -10.34 -21.52
CA ARG A 52 22.38 -10.68 -20.11
C ARG A 52 23.14 -9.70 -19.22
N CYS A 53 24.36 -9.32 -19.61
CA CYS A 53 25.15 -8.36 -18.83
C CYS A 53 24.51 -6.97 -18.82
N LYS A 54 23.96 -6.52 -19.96
CA LYS A 54 23.18 -5.26 -20.03
C LYS A 54 21.95 -5.32 -19.13
N ALA A 55 21.23 -6.42 -19.14
CA ALA A 55 20.06 -6.65 -18.30
C ALA A 55 20.42 -6.59 -16.80
N ARG A 56 21.50 -7.30 -16.40
CA ARG A 56 21.95 -7.28 -14.99
C ARG A 56 22.36 -5.89 -14.55
N TYR A 57 23.16 -5.18 -15.36
CA TYR A 57 23.54 -3.80 -15.06
C TYR A 57 22.31 -2.89 -14.93
N ALA A 58 21.36 -2.97 -15.87
CA ALA A 58 20.15 -2.17 -15.89
C ALA A 58 19.29 -2.41 -14.63
N LEU A 59 19.08 -3.67 -14.25
CA LEU A 59 18.33 -4.04 -13.06
C LEU A 59 19.02 -3.51 -11.80
N LEU A 60 20.32 -3.78 -11.61
CA LEU A 60 21.06 -3.29 -10.44
C LEU A 60 21.08 -1.76 -10.38
N LYS A 61 21.17 -1.09 -11.53
CA LYS A 61 21.11 0.40 -11.57
C LYS A 61 19.74 0.93 -11.14
N SER A 62 18.65 0.31 -11.59
CA SER A 62 17.29 0.68 -11.19
C SER A 62 17.06 0.45 -9.69
N ILE A 63 17.56 -0.67 -9.16
CA ILE A 63 17.53 -0.96 -7.71
C ILE A 63 18.30 0.13 -6.95
N ALA A 64 19.50 0.48 -7.40
CA ALA A 64 20.33 1.47 -6.72
C ALA A 64 19.71 2.87 -6.74
N LEU A 65 19.03 3.24 -7.82
CA LEU A 65 18.31 4.52 -7.91
C LEU A 65 17.16 4.57 -6.89
N ASP A 66 16.28 3.55 -6.88
CA ASP A 66 15.15 3.48 -5.96
C ASP A 66 15.61 3.50 -4.48
N LYS A 67 16.65 2.72 -4.14
CA LYS A 67 17.20 2.69 -2.77
C LYS A 67 17.91 3.98 -2.33
N ASN A 68 18.25 4.85 -3.25
CA ASN A 68 18.78 6.19 -2.97
C ASN A 68 17.68 7.27 -3.05
N TYR A 69 16.41 6.89 -3.05
CA TYR A 69 15.27 7.80 -3.14
C TYR A 69 15.32 8.70 -4.39
N ILE A 70 15.85 8.17 -5.49
CA ILE A 70 15.87 8.84 -6.79
C ILE A 70 14.72 8.25 -7.61
N ASP A 71 13.61 8.95 -7.58
CA ASP A 71 12.40 8.56 -8.29
C ASP A 71 12.61 8.63 -9.80
N THR A 72 12.62 7.48 -10.45
CA THR A 72 12.71 7.37 -11.90
C THR A 72 11.31 7.23 -12.50
N THR A 73 11.04 8.07 -13.50
CA THR A 73 9.79 8.04 -14.29
C THR A 73 10.03 7.56 -15.74
N SER A 74 11.25 7.17 -16.06
CA SER A 74 11.63 6.68 -17.40
C SER A 74 12.04 5.22 -17.34
N PHE A 75 11.63 4.46 -18.34
CA PHE A 75 12.03 3.06 -18.52
C PHE A 75 13.43 2.88 -19.13
N GLU A 76 14.08 3.95 -19.57
CA GLU A 76 15.40 3.85 -20.28
C GLU A 76 16.43 3.04 -19.51
N VAL A 77 16.50 3.21 -18.18
CA VAL A 77 17.50 2.51 -17.37
C VAL A 77 17.17 1.02 -17.24
N ILE A 78 15.91 0.67 -17.00
CA ILE A 78 15.48 -0.72 -16.75
C ILE A 78 15.20 -1.49 -18.06
N GLN A 79 15.02 -0.81 -19.19
CA GLN A 79 14.60 -1.42 -20.46
C GLN A 79 15.40 -2.67 -20.85
N PRO A 80 16.75 -2.70 -20.75
CA PRO A 80 17.49 -3.92 -21.05
C PRO A 80 17.16 -5.11 -20.14
N ALA A 81 16.70 -4.85 -18.89
CA ALA A 81 16.25 -5.90 -17.98
C ALA A 81 14.87 -6.43 -18.39
N LEU A 82 13.95 -5.53 -18.75
CA LEU A 82 12.62 -5.88 -19.28
C LEU A 82 12.75 -6.75 -20.52
N ASP A 83 13.57 -6.33 -21.50
CA ASP A 83 13.77 -7.03 -22.77
C ASP A 83 14.39 -8.43 -22.62
N TYR A 84 15.12 -8.67 -21.53
CA TYR A 84 15.82 -9.93 -21.36
C TYR A 84 15.22 -10.81 -20.26
N TYR A 85 15.00 -10.28 -19.06
CA TYR A 85 14.62 -11.12 -17.93
C TYR A 85 13.15 -11.56 -17.96
N LEU A 86 12.26 -10.81 -18.57
CA LEU A 86 10.86 -11.25 -18.68
C LEU A 86 10.72 -12.49 -19.56
N GLU A 87 11.65 -12.72 -20.50
CA GLU A 87 11.65 -13.88 -21.39
C GLU A 87 12.62 -15.00 -20.93
N TYR A 88 13.84 -14.61 -20.49
CA TYR A 88 14.94 -15.56 -20.21
C TYR A 88 15.40 -15.58 -18.76
N GLY A 89 14.84 -14.75 -17.88
CA GLY A 89 15.20 -14.68 -16.47
C GLY A 89 14.70 -15.87 -15.66
N ASN A 90 15.38 -16.16 -14.55
CA ASN A 90 14.82 -17.03 -13.51
C ASN A 90 13.71 -16.32 -12.74
N ALA A 91 13.04 -17.01 -11.79
CA ALA A 91 11.94 -16.47 -11.03
C ALA A 91 12.31 -15.17 -10.28
N ASP A 92 13.47 -15.13 -9.62
CA ASP A 92 13.91 -13.95 -8.85
C ASP A 92 14.30 -12.78 -9.78
N GLU A 93 14.93 -13.04 -10.94
CA GLU A 93 15.24 -12.01 -11.95
C GLU A 93 13.95 -11.40 -12.52
N ARG A 94 12.93 -12.23 -12.78
CA ARG A 94 11.62 -11.77 -13.25
C ARG A 94 10.87 -10.99 -12.17
N LEU A 95 10.85 -11.50 -10.93
CA LEU A 95 10.25 -10.83 -9.78
C LEU A 95 10.81 -9.41 -9.61
N ARG A 96 12.15 -9.30 -9.51
CA ARG A 96 12.82 -8.00 -9.37
C ARG A 96 12.51 -7.07 -10.54
N THR A 97 12.54 -7.58 -11.77
CA THR A 97 12.28 -6.78 -12.97
C THR A 97 10.87 -6.23 -12.99
N LEU A 98 9.86 -7.06 -12.68
CA LEU A 98 8.46 -6.65 -12.60
C LEU A 98 8.23 -5.67 -11.42
N TYR A 99 8.83 -5.94 -10.26
CA TYR A 99 8.74 -5.05 -9.11
C TYR A 99 9.25 -3.64 -9.44
N TYR A 100 10.46 -3.52 -10.02
CA TYR A 100 11.00 -2.20 -10.36
C TYR A 100 10.32 -1.55 -11.56
N GLN A 101 9.73 -2.32 -12.47
CA GLN A 101 8.81 -1.79 -13.48
C GLN A 101 7.58 -1.16 -12.83
N GLY A 102 6.97 -1.85 -11.87
CA GLY A 102 5.84 -1.34 -11.10
C GLY A 102 6.19 -0.07 -10.31
N ARG A 103 7.39 -0.01 -9.71
CA ARG A 103 7.88 1.19 -9.01
C ARG A 103 7.99 2.41 -9.94
N ILE A 104 8.45 2.22 -11.19
CA ILE A 104 8.51 3.30 -12.17
C ILE A 104 7.10 3.78 -12.53
N PHE A 105 6.14 2.88 -12.72
CA PHE A 105 4.75 3.26 -12.94
C PHE A 105 4.15 4.01 -11.74
N GLN A 106 4.44 3.60 -10.50
CA GLN A 106 4.02 4.35 -9.31
C GLN A 106 4.57 5.78 -9.31
N ASN A 107 5.85 5.96 -9.65
CA ASN A 107 6.48 7.28 -9.74
C ASN A 107 5.89 8.15 -10.86
N GLN A 108 5.29 7.53 -11.89
CA GLN A 108 4.53 8.21 -12.95
C GLN A 108 3.09 8.53 -12.54
N GLY A 109 2.59 8.01 -11.40
CA GLY A 109 1.19 8.04 -11.02
C GLY A 109 0.30 7.10 -11.84
N ALA A 110 0.88 6.17 -12.59
CA ALA A 110 0.19 5.15 -13.38
C ALA A 110 -0.12 3.92 -12.50
N ASP A 111 -1.02 4.10 -11.53
CA ASP A 111 -1.32 3.10 -10.49
C ASP A 111 -1.85 1.77 -11.09
N ASP A 112 -2.57 1.81 -12.21
CA ASP A 112 -3.12 0.64 -12.91
C ASP A 112 -2.02 -0.26 -13.47
N ASP A 113 -1.05 0.37 -14.17
CA ASP A 113 0.08 -0.34 -14.72
C ASP A 113 1.01 -0.85 -13.61
N ALA A 114 1.18 -0.07 -12.54
CA ALA A 114 1.93 -0.47 -11.36
C ALA A 114 1.30 -1.72 -10.71
N MET A 115 -0.01 -1.73 -10.49
CA MET A 115 -0.72 -2.88 -9.93
C MET A 115 -0.55 -4.11 -10.82
N THR A 116 -0.71 -3.96 -12.14
CA THR A 116 -0.49 -5.06 -13.09
C THR A 116 0.90 -5.68 -12.95
N CYS A 117 1.93 -4.85 -12.79
CA CYS A 117 3.29 -5.33 -12.61
C CYS A 117 3.47 -6.07 -11.28
N PHE A 118 2.98 -5.50 -10.17
CA PHE A 118 3.10 -6.12 -8.85
C PHE A 118 2.33 -7.43 -8.77
N MET A 119 1.11 -7.48 -9.28
CA MET A 119 0.33 -8.70 -9.33
C MET A 119 1.01 -9.80 -10.16
N LYS A 120 1.56 -9.48 -11.33
CA LYS A 120 2.36 -10.44 -12.12
C LYS A 120 3.59 -10.90 -11.36
N ALA A 121 4.24 -10.01 -10.61
CA ALA A 121 5.43 -10.33 -9.83
C ALA A 121 5.12 -11.31 -8.67
N SER A 122 4.02 -11.07 -7.93
CA SER A 122 3.65 -11.91 -6.79
C SER A 122 2.99 -13.24 -7.18
N ASP A 123 2.53 -13.37 -8.45
CA ASP A 123 1.86 -14.57 -9.00
C ASP A 123 2.71 -15.35 -10.01
N LEU A 124 4.02 -15.24 -9.95
CA LEU A 124 4.90 -15.94 -10.91
C LEU A 124 4.74 -17.47 -10.93
N GLY A 125 4.09 -18.07 -9.94
CA GLY A 125 3.81 -19.50 -9.87
C GLY A 125 5.05 -20.40 -9.75
N GLU A 126 6.22 -19.82 -9.57
CA GLU A 126 7.52 -20.48 -9.46
C GLU A 126 8.09 -20.35 -8.06
N VAL A 127 9.11 -21.16 -7.75
CA VAL A 127 9.82 -21.04 -6.47
C VAL A 127 10.64 -19.76 -6.48
N ILE A 128 10.23 -18.78 -5.68
CA ILE A 128 10.91 -17.51 -5.45
C ILE A 128 11.81 -17.66 -4.23
N THR A 129 13.05 -17.24 -4.35
CA THR A 129 14.02 -17.22 -3.24
C THR A 129 14.28 -15.81 -2.71
N ASP A 130 13.98 -14.78 -3.48
CA ASP A 130 14.07 -13.37 -3.05
C ASP A 130 12.84 -12.95 -2.24
N THR A 131 12.74 -13.54 -1.04
CA THR A 131 11.63 -13.31 -0.10
C THR A 131 11.45 -11.83 0.24
N LEU A 132 12.55 -11.05 0.29
CA LEU A 132 12.47 -9.62 0.60
C LEU A 132 11.73 -8.84 -0.50
N VAL A 133 12.09 -9.07 -1.77
CA VAL A 133 11.43 -8.38 -2.88
C VAL A 133 9.99 -8.84 -3.04
N LEU A 134 9.70 -10.12 -2.78
CA LEU A 134 8.32 -10.61 -2.77
C LEU A 134 7.47 -9.93 -1.69
N ALA A 135 8.00 -9.79 -0.47
CA ALA A 135 7.31 -9.08 0.61
C ALA A 135 7.08 -7.59 0.26
N ASN A 136 8.11 -6.92 -0.30
CA ASN A 136 7.99 -5.54 -0.76
C ASN A 136 6.95 -5.39 -1.89
N THR A 137 6.85 -6.37 -2.78
CA THR A 137 5.83 -6.40 -3.84
C THR A 137 4.43 -6.41 -3.25
N LEU A 138 4.17 -7.28 -2.26
CA LEU A 138 2.88 -7.32 -1.56
C LEU A 138 2.55 -6.02 -0.83
N VAL A 139 3.55 -5.39 -0.21
CA VAL A 139 3.36 -4.07 0.42
C VAL A 139 3.01 -3.01 -0.63
N SER A 140 3.65 -3.04 -1.80
CA SER A 140 3.32 -2.10 -2.89
C SER A 140 1.92 -2.33 -3.45
N GLU A 141 1.47 -3.59 -3.55
CA GLU A 141 0.07 -3.89 -3.85
C GLU A 141 -0.89 -3.34 -2.78
N ALA A 142 -0.55 -3.55 -1.50
CA ALA A 142 -1.36 -3.05 -0.39
C ALA A 142 -1.54 -1.53 -0.47
N MET A 143 -0.47 -0.77 -0.74
CA MET A 143 -0.55 0.68 -0.90
C MET A 143 -1.53 1.11 -2.00
N LEU A 144 -1.60 0.36 -3.11
CA LEU A 144 -2.55 0.62 -4.19
C LEU A 144 -3.98 0.23 -3.79
N TYR A 145 -4.17 -0.85 -3.02
CA TYR A 145 -5.47 -1.22 -2.47
C TYR A 145 -5.96 -0.19 -1.44
N ASP A 146 -5.06 0.39 -0.63
CA ASP A 146 -5.41 1.44 0.33
C ASP A 146 -5.97 2.68 -0.37
N LYS A 147 -5.31 3.15 -1.43
CA LYS A 147 -5.81 4.25 -2.27
C LYS A 147 -7.24 4.03 -2.77
N GLN A 148 -7.68 2.79 -2.89
CA GLN A 148 -9.00 2.39 -3.35
C GLN A 148 -9.96 1.98 -2.23
N TYR A 149 -9.55 2.15 -0.97
CA TYR A 149 -10.30 1.72 0.21
C TYR A 149 -10.68 0.24 0.22
N LYS A 150 -9.86 -0.62 -0.44
CA LYS A 150 -10.04 -2.08 -0.47
C LYS A 150 -9.35 -2.72 0.73
N LEU A 151 -9.93 -2.50 1.91
CA LEU A 151 -9.31 -2.89 3.19
C LEU A 151 -9.05 -4.40 3.31
N ASP A 152 -9.88 -5.27 2.72
CA ASP A 152 -9.67 -6.72 2.81
C ASP A 152 -8.44 -7.16 2.03
N ASP A 153 -8.23 -6.61 0.83
CA ASP A 153 -7.06 -6.88 0.01
C ASP A 153 -5.80 -6.28 0.64
N PHE A 154 -5.90 -5.06 1.18
CA PHE A 154 -4.85 -4.42 1.96
C PHE A 154 -4.40 -5.30 3.14
N ILE A 155 -5.35 -5.80 3.94
CA ILE A 155 -5.09 -6.70 5.07
C ILE A 155 -4.39 -7.98 4.59
N CYS A 156 -4.93 -8.63 3.55
CA CYS A 156 -4.37 -9.87 3.01
C CYS A 156 -2.91 -9.69 2.57
N CYS A 157 -2.60 -8.63 1.84
CA CYS A 157 -1.25 -8.32 1.39
C CYS A 157 -0.31 -8.07 2.57
N HIS A 158 -0.73 -7.30 3.57
CA HIS A 158 0.10 -7.00 4.74
C HIS A 158 0.34 -8.22 5.63
N LEU A 159 -0.66 -9.08 5.86
CA LEU A 159 -0.46 -10.31 6.63
C LEU A 159 0.51 -11.27 5.92
N ARG A 160 0.38 -11.43 4.59
CA ARG A 160 1.33 -12.23 3.81
C ARG A 160 2.74 -11.64 3.85
N ALA A 161 2.89 -10.33 3.71
CA ALA A 161 4.18 -9.64 3.80
C ALA A 161 4.81 -9.82 5.19
N ALA A 162 4.03 -9.72 6.27
CA ALA A 162 4.52 -9.93 7.64
C ALA A 162 5.12 -11.33 7.82
N GLU A 163 4.44 -12.39 7.35
CA GLU A 163 4.98 -13.76 7.42
C GLU A 163 6.26 -13.91 6.59
N LEU A 164 6.36 -13.29 5.42
CA LEU A 164 7.58 -13.30 4.62
C LEU A 164 8.73 -12.56 5.34
N TYR A 165 8.49 -11.37 5.89
CA TYR A 165 9.50 -10.64 6.68
C TYR A 165 9.96 -11.43 7.91
N LYS A 166 9.05 -12.15 8.56
CA LYS A 166 9.36 -13.05 9.67
C LYS A 166 10.32 -14.17 9.25
N THR A 167 10.11 -14.80 8.09
CA THR A 167 11.00 -15.87 7.60
C THR A 167 12.43 -15.42 7.39
N ILE A 168 12.65 -14.16 7.04
CA ILE A 168 13.99 -13.56 6.84
C ILE A 168 14.51 -12.80 8.06
N GLY A 169 13.76 -12.82 9.19
CA GLY A 169 14.13 -12.14 10.43
C GLY A 169 14.11 -10.61 10.37
N ASN A 170 13.37 -10.02 9.44
CA ASN A 170 13.24 -8.58 9.30
C ASN A 170 12.14 -8.03 10.22
N ILE A 171 12.44 -7.94 11.51
CA ILE A 171 11.47 -7.57 12.57
C ILE A 171 10.85 -6.18 12.31
N LEU A 172 11.62 -5.23 11.77
CA LEU A 172 11.13 -3.87 11.52
C LEU A 172 9.92 -3.88 10.58
N TYR A 173 10.06 -4.52 9.43
CA TYR A 173 9.00 -4.59 8.42
C TYR A 173 7.92 -5.63 8.75
N GLU A 174 8.26 -6.67 9.54
CA GLU A 174 7.28 -7.58 10.13
C GLU A 174 6.29 -6.81 11.02
N VAL A 175 6.78 -6.00 11.96
CA VAL A 175 5.94 -5.15 12.82
C VAL A 175 5.15 -4.16 11.99
N LYS A 176 5.79 -3.44 11.05
CA LYS A 176 5.11 -2.47 10.18
C LYS A 176 3.94 -3.12 9.44
N SER A 177 4.11 -4.33 8.94
CA SER A 177 3.04 -5.03 8.22
C SER A 177 1.91 -5.48 9.15
N TYR A 178 2.21 -6.00 10.34
CA TYR A 178 1.18 -6.34 11.32
C TYR A 178 0.43 -5.12 11.84
N THR A 179 1.10 -3.98 12.07
CA THR A 179 0.45 -2.75 12.50
C THR A 179 -0.46 -2.18 11.43
N ASN A 180 -0.07 -2.19 10.16
CA ASN A 180 -0.95 -1.78 9.06
C ASN A 180 -2.21 -2.65 8.96
N ALA A 181 -2.08 -3.98 9.12
CA ALA A 181 -3.24 -4.87 9.18
C ALA A 181 -4.11 -4.59 10.42
N MET A 182 -3.51 -4.33 11.59
CA MET A 182 -4.19 -3.96 12.84
C MET A 182 -5.00 -2.67 12.66
N ASP A 183 -4.44 -1.67 11.98
CA ASP A 183 -5.11 -0.40 11.70
C ASP A 183 -6.35 -0.62 10.82
N ALA A 184 -6.24 -1.44 9.78
CA ALA A 184 -7.36 -1.77 8.93
C ALA A 184 -8.46 -2.54 9.70
N TYR A 185 -8.12 -3.50 10.57
CA TYR A 185 -9.11 -4.15 11.45
C TYR A 185 -9.72 -3.17 12.47
N THR A 186 -8.94 -2.21 12.96
CA THR A 186 -9.44 -1.14 13.83
C THR A 186 -10.46 -0.29 13.08
N LEU A 187 -10.18 0.09 11.82
CA LEU A 187 -11.13 0.81 10.96
C LEU A 187 -12.39 0.00 10.68
N LYS A 188 -12.26 -1.30 10.46
CA LYS A 188 -13.40 -2.23 10.31
C LYS A 188 -14.16 -2.50 11.60
N SER A 189 -13.72 -1.95 12.74
CA SER A 189 -14.28 -2.20 14.09
C SER A 189 -14.14 -3.65 14.57
N ASP A 190 -13.24 -4.43 13.99
CA ASP A 190 -12.89 -5.75 14.48
C ASP A 190 -11.86 -5.66 15.61
N ARG A 191 -12.37 -5.32 16.80
CA ARG A 191 -11.57 -5.17 18.02
C ARG A 191 -10.78 -6.44 18.35
N LYS A 192 -11.41 -7.61 18.21
CA LYS A 192 -10.81 -8.89 18.61
C LYS A 192 -9.56 -9.20 17.81
N THR A 193 -9.62 -9.02 16.48
CA THR A 193 -8.48 -9.27 15.60
C THR A 193 -7.40 -8.20 15.79
N ALA A 194 -7.78 -6.93 15.95
CA ALA A 194 -6.83 -5.85 16.26
C ALA A 194 -6.07 -6.12 17.59
N ASP A 195 -6.77 -6.56 18.66
CA ASP A 195 -6.13 -6.97 19.92
C ASP A 195 -5.13 -8.10 19.72
N SER A 196 -5.49 -9.10 18.92
CA SER A 196 -4.60 -10.25 18.65
C SER A 196 -3.31 -9.82 17.94
N LEU A 197 -3.41 -8.95 16.93
CA LEU A 197 -2.24 -8.41 16.22
C LEU A 197 -1.38 -7.51 17.13
N MET A 198 -2.00 -6.70 17.97
CA MET A 198 -1.29 -5.89 18.98
C MET A 198 -0.45 -6.78 19.89
N GLN A 199 -0.99 -7.91 20.38
CA GLN A 199 -0.27 -8.86 21.23
C GLN A 199 0.92 -9.51 20.49
N ILE A 200 0.82 -9.73 19.19
CA ILE A 200 1.94 -10.21 18.36
C ILE A 200 3.04 -9.14 18.28
N CYS A 201 2.70 -7.86 18.12
CA CYS A 201 3.67 -6.78 17.97
C CYS A 201 4.46 -6.46 19.24
N PHE A 202 3.88 -6.56 20.44
CA PHE A 202 4.57 -6.22 21.70
C PHE A 202 5.92 -6.92 21.92
N PRO A 203 6.05 -8.25 21.78
CA PRO A 203 7.35 -8.92 21.93
C PRO A 203 8.33 -8.61 20.80
N LEU A 204 7.85 -8.28 19.60
CA LEU A 204 8.68 -7.92 18.45
C LEU A 204 9.32 -6.54 18.63
N VAL A 205 8.56 -5.55 19.08
CA VAL A 205 9.06 -4.20 19.38
C VAL A 205 10.13 -4.23 20.49
N LYS A 206 9.98 -5.11 21.49
CA LYS A 206 11.04 -5.31 22.52
C LYS A 206 12.35 -5.81 21.93
N LYS A 207 12.32 -6.55 20.82
CA LYS A 207 13.52 -7.05 20.12
C LYS A 207 14.10 -6.03 19.16
N ASN A 208 13.28 -5.16 18.56
CA ASN A 208 13.70 -4.10 17.67
C ASN A 208 12.95 -2.79 18.01
N LYS A 209 13.64 -1.89 18.71
CA LYS A 209 13.05 -0.63 19.17
C LYS A 209 12.73 0.35 18.04
N ASP A 210 13.40 0.24 16.89
CA ASP A 210 13.13 1.12 15.74
C ASP A 210 11.70 0.92 15.19
N SER A 211 11.05 -0.20 15.54
CA SER A 211 9.66 -0.47 15.19
C SER A 211 8.62 0.09 16.19
N GLU A 212 9.07 0.76 17.27
CA GLU A 212 8.18 1.26 18.33
C GLU A 212 7.21 2.31 17.81
N SER A 213 7.65 3.19 16.89
CA SER A 213 6.81 4.22 16.29
C SER A 213 5.60 3.64 15.54
N PHE A 214 5.78 2.55 14.81
CA PHE A 214 4.66 1.92 14.10
C PHE A 214 3.59 1.40 15.05
N LEU A 215 4.01 0.73 16.12
CA LEU A 215 3.06 0.24 17.13
C LEU A 215 2.41 1.39 17.90
N PHE A 216 3.13 2.47 18.16
CA PHE A 216 2.59 3.67 18.82
C PHE A 216 1.41 4.25 18.04
N ASN A 217 1.59 4.49 16.74
CA ASN A 217 0.55 5.06 15.88
C ASN A 217 -0.70 4.17 15.83
N SER A 218 -0.50 2.86 15.71
CA SER A 218 -1.60 1.90 15.71
C SER A 218 -2.32 1.81 17.06
N ILE A 219 -1.61 1.92 18.18
CA ILE A 219 -2.24 1.97 19.53
C ILE A 219 -3.03 3.27 19.67
N LEU A 220 -2.55 4.40 19.15
CA LEU A 220 -3.30 5.66 19.17
C LEU A 220 -4.61 5.50 18.39
N LEU A 221 -4.55 5.01 17.14
CA LEU A 221 -5.75 4.76 16.33
C LEU A 221 -6.73 3.81 17.03
N TYR A 222 -6.22 2.71 17.59
CA TYR A 222 -7.01 1.75 18.37
C TYR A 222 -7.67 2.40 19.59
N THR A 223 -6.92 3.21 20.34
CA THR A 223 -7.43 3.92 21.52
C THR A 223 -8.50 4.94 21.14
N LEU A 224 -8.28 5.65 20.03
CA LEU A 224 -9.29 6.55 19.48
C LEU A 224 -10.57 5.82 19.06
N ARG A 225 -10.46 4.59 18.59
CA ARG A 225 -11.62 3.82 18.11
C ARG A 225 -12.40 3.15 19.23
N PHE A 226 -11.71 2.51 20.16
CA PHE A 226 -12.31 1.61 21.15
C PHE A 226 -12.17 2.08 22.61
N GLY A 227 -11.33 3.06 22.86
CA GLY A 227 -11.02 3.55 24.20
C GLY A 227 -12.11 4.46 24.80
N THR A 228 -12.16 4.49 26.12
CA THR A 228 -12.92 5.46 26.87
C THR A 228 -12.30 6.86 26.80
N LYS A 229 -13.06 7.89 27.20
CA LYS A 229 -12.52 9.26 27.27
C LYS A 229 -11.32 9.37 28.22
N GLU A 230 -11.32 8.60 29.30
CA GLU A 230 -10.22 8.54 30.26
C GLU A 230 -8.96 7.94 29.62
N GLU A 231 -9.10 6.83 28.90
CA GLU A 231 -7.98 6.19 28.21
C GLU A 231 -7.42 7.09 27.10
N ILE A 232 -8.26 7.77 26.33
CA ILE A 232 -7.83 8.74 25.33
C ILE A 232 -7.06 9.88 26.00
N ARG A 233 -7.59 10.46 27.08
CA ARG A 233 -6.93 11.56 27.81
C ARG A 233 -5.58 11.13 28.39
N ASP A 234 -5.52 9.95 28.99
CA ASP A 234 -4.29 9.39 29.55
C ASP A 234 -3.24 9.19 28.46
N PHE A 235 -3.62 8.62 27.32
CA PHE A 235 -2.73 8.43 26.19
C PHE A 235 -2.17 9.78 25.67
N LEU A 236 -3.04 10.73 25.36
CA LEU A 236 -2.62 12.04 24.85
C LEU A 236 -1.71 12.78 25.86
N SER A 237 -2.05 12.76 27.16
CA SER A 237 -1.25 13.42 28.19
C SER A 237 0.14 12.82 28.37
N LYS A 238 0.28 11.50 28.23
CA LYS A 238 1.57 10.82 28.32
C LYS A 238 2.49 11.14 27.16
N HIS A 239 1.92 11.42 25.99
CA HIS A 239 2.68 11.55 24.74
C HIS A 239 2.72 12.97 24.15
N GLN A 240 2.11 13.96 24.82
CA GLN A 240 2.03 15.36 24.36
C GLN A 240 3.39 16.04 24.16
N HIS A 241 4.47 15.50 24.71
CA HIS A 241 5.83 16.05 24.61
C HIS A 241 6.73 15.28 23.64
N ASN A 242 6.18 14.29 22.93
CA ASN A 242 6.91 13.56 21.91
C ASN A 242 7.13 14.45 20.68
N ASP A 243 8.14 14.13 19.90
CA ASP A 243 8.31 14.69 18.56
C ASP A 243 7.27 13.98 17.65
N LEU A 244 6.17 14.68 17.39
CA LEU A 244 5.01 14.13 16.69
C LEU A 244 5.10 14.45 15.20
N SER A 245 4.89 13.44 14.36
CA SER A 245 4.72 13.62 12.91
C SER A 245 3.41 14.34 12.57
N SER A 246 3.25 14.78 11.33
CA SER A 246 1.99 15.39 10.85
C SER A 246 0.80 14.43 11.01
N ASP A 247 1.00 13.13 10.78
CA ASP A 247 -0.02 12.11 11.01
C ASP A 247 -0.39 11.98 12.49
N ASP A 248 0.60 11.94 13.38
CA ASP A 248 0.35 11.89 14.83
C ASP A 248 -0.42 13.12 15.29
N LEU A 249 -0.05 14.31 14.80
CA LEU A 249 -0.74 15.57 15.11
C LEU A 249 -2.20 15.54 14.64
N MET A 250 -2.48 14.97 13.47
CA MET A 250 -3.85 14.79 12.99
C MET A 250 -4.64 13.83 13.89
N ASP A 251 -4.03 12.74 14.34
CA ASP A 251 -4.71 11.78 15.23
C ASP A 251 -4.85 12.33 16.65
N PHE A 252 -3.90 13.10 17.17
CA PHE A 252 -4.05 13.87 18.41
C PHE A 252 -5.22 14.86 18.31
N ALA A 253 -5.35 15.56 17.17
CA ALA A 253 -6.49 16.46 16.95
C ALA A 253 -7.83 15.73 17.02
N LYS A 254 -7.93 14.51 16.44
CA LYS A 254 -9.12 13.66 16.60
C LYS A 254 -9.38 13.30 18.07
N GLY A 255 -8.33 12.95 18.80
CA GLY A 255 -8.41 12.63 20.23
C GLY A 255 -8.96 13.79 21.06
N TYR A 256 -8.37 14.97 20.94
CA TYR A 256 -8.85 16.19 21.60
C TYR A 256 -10.28 16.57 21.19
N THR A 257 -10.64 16.33 19.93
CA THR A 257 -12.02 16.55 19.45
C THR A 257 -13.00 15.63 20.18
N LYS A 258 -12.69 14.34 20.34
CA LYS A 258 -13.51 13.38 21.10
C LYS A 258 -13.64 13.75 22.58
N LEU A 259 -12.65 14.41 23.16
CA LEU A 259 -12.67 14.92 24.52
C LEU A 259 -13.46 16.24 24.65
N GLY A 260 -13.77 16.92 23.55
CA GLY A 260 -14.38 18.26 23.52
C GLY A 260 -13.36 19.39 23.73
N GLU A 261 -12.08 19.11 23.63
CA GLU A 261 -10.96 20.02 23.85
C GLU A 261 -10.54 20.69 22.53
N TYR A 262 -11.47 21.45 21.91
CA TYR A 262 -11.34 21.96 20.55
C TYR A 262 -10.17 22.93 20.33
N ALA A 263 -9.72 23.65 21.37
CA ALA A 263 -8.58 24.54 21.26
C ALA A 263 -7.28 23.75 21.04
N GLN A 264 -7.08 22.66 21.77
CA GLN A 264 -5.95 21.76 21.62
C GLN A 264 -6.02 21.04 20.26
N ALA A 265 -7.21 20.59 19.85
CA ALA A 265 -7.41 19.97 18.55
C ALA A 265 -6.98 20.89 17.38
N LEU A 266 -7.41 22.15 17.40
CA LEU A 266 -7.02 23.15 16.40
C LEU A 266 -5.53 23.48 16.46
N HIS A 267 -4.94 23.50 17.67
CA HIS A 267 -3.50 23.73 17.83
C HIS A 267 -2.68 22.60 17.20
N CYS A 268 -3.09 21.34 17.36
CA CYS A 268 -2.45 20.23 16.65
C CYS A 268 -2.50 20.43 15.13
N LEU A 269 -3.65 20.77 14.57
CA LEU A 269 -3.80 20.98 13.13
C LEU A 269 -2.98 22.17 12.59
N GLN A 270 -2.72 23.20 13.40
CA GLN A 270 -1.86 24.34 12.98
C GLN A 270 -0.40 23.96 12.78
N ASN A 271 0.05 22.87 13.40
CA ASN A 271 1.41 22.37 13.31
C ASN A 271 1.58 21.22 12.30
N VAL A 272 0.52 20.85 11.58
CA VAL A 272 0.56 19.84 10.53
C VAL A 272 1.18 20.44 9.27
N GLU A 273 2.23 19.83 8.78
CA GLU A 273 2.81 20.10 7.47
C GLU A 273 2.21 19.14 6.46
N LEU A 274 1.38 19.66 5.55
CA LEU A 274 0.75 18.87 4.51
C LEU A 274 1.72 18.70 3.34
N GLU A 275 1.94 17.47 2.95
CA GLU A 275 2.57 17.13 1.69
C GLU A 275 1.59 17.34 0.51
N ALA A 276 2.08 17.22 -0.73
CA ALA A 276 1.26 17.39 -1.92
C ALA A 276 0.32 16.18 -2.19
N ASP A 277 -0.02 15.41 -1.16
CA ASP A 277 -0.93 14.27 -1.24
C ASP A 277 -2.39 14.71 -0.99
N VAL A 278 -3.27 14.32 -1.91
CA VAL A 278 -4.69 14.66 -1.84
C VAL A 278 -5.38 13.94 -0.69
N GLN A 279 -4.98 12.70 -0.37
CA GLN A 279 -5.58 11.93 0.74
C GLN A 279 -5.28 12.58 2.09
N ASP A 280 -4.05 13.03 2.31
CA ASP A 280 -3.67 13.74 3.53
C ASP A 280 -4.41 15.07 3.67
N SER A 281 -4.54 15.79 2.56
CA SER A 281 -5.33 17.03 2.52
C SER A 281 -6.81 16.77 2.85
N LEU A 282 -7.41 15.73 2.31
CA LEU A 282 -8.79 15.32 2.61
C LEU A 282 -8.94 14.88 4.07
N LYS A 283 -7.98 14.12 4.61
CA LYS A 283 -7.92 13.71 6.03
C LYS A 283 -7.88 14.95 6.94
N TYR A 284 -6.99 15.89 6.65
CA TYR A 284 -6.86 17.15 7.39
C TYR A 284 -8.18 17.96 7.39
N ILE A 285 -8.77 18.18 6.21
CA ILE A 285 -10.01 18.93 6.07
C ILE A 285 -11.17 18.23 6.81
N THR A 286 -11.24 16.91 6.75
CA THR A 286 -12.26 16.12 7.47
C THR A 286 -12.16 16.31 8.99
N ILE A 287 -10.95 16.29 9.54
CA ILE A 287 -10.75 16.52 10.99
C ILE A 287 -11.14 17.95 11.36
N LYS A 288 -10.75 18.92 10.56
CA LYS A 288 -11.11 20.34 10.75
C LYS A 288 -12.61 20.57 10.69
N LEU A 289 -13.30 19.93 9.76
CA LEU A 289 -14.75 19.94 9.66
C LEU A 289 -15.42 19.38 10.92
N ASP A 290 -14.92 18.22 11.41
CA ASP A 290 -15.48 17.58 12.61
C ASP A 290 -15.29 18.45 13.87
N ILE A 291 -14.11 19.07 14.02
CA ILE A 291 -13.84 20.02 15.12
C ILE A 291 -14.86 21.18 15.10
N PHE A 292 -15.04 21.83 13.94
CA PHE A 292 -15.95 22.97 13.83
C PHE A 292 -17.42 22.58 14.06
N LYS A 293 -17.81 21.41 13.55
CA LYS A 293 -19.15 20.85 13.72
C LYS A 293 -19.44 20.57 15.21
N GLN A 294 -18.56 19.88 15.90
CA GLN A 294 -18.75 19.56 17.32
C GLN A 294 -18.65 20.79 18.21
N LYS A 295 -17.85 21.78 17.85
CA LYS A 295 -17.78 23.09 18.51
C LYS A 295 -19.04 23.96 18.29
N GLY A 296 -19.88 23.63 17.30
CA GLY A 296 -21.03 24.45 16.91
C GLY A 296 -20.67 25.66 16.03
N ASP A 297 -19.47 25.71 15.48
CA ASP A 297 -19.01 26.75 14.55
C ASP A 297 -19.42 26.40 13.12
N PHE A 298 -20.71 26.50 12.84
CA PHE A 298 -21.30 26.08 11.56
C PHE A 298 -20.78 26.87 10.35
N LYS A 299 -20.33 28.12 10.57
CA LYS A 299 -19.78 28.93 9.46
C LYS A 299 -18.44 28.34 8.98
N ASN A 300 -17.54 28.01 9.88
CA ASN A 300 -16.26 27.41 9.52
C ASN A 300 -16.41 25.94 9.11
N ALA A 301 -17.40 25.23 9.67
CA ALA A 301 -17.75 23.88 9.23
C ALA A 301 -18.24 23.85 7.79
N LEU A 302 -19.07 24.82 7.37
CA LEU A 302 -19.55 24.91 5.99
C LEU A 302 -18.40 25.17 5.01
N ARG A 303 -17.47 26.07 5.33
CA ARG A 303 -16.29 26.32 4.49
C ARG A 303 -15.43 25.06 4.34
N ALA A 304 -15.15 24.37 5.46
CA ALA A 304 -14.39 23.12 5.40
C ALA A 304 -15.10 22.04 4.57
N LEU A 305 -16.44 22.01 4.60
CA LEU A 305 -17.24 21.10 3.77
C LEU A 305 -17.15 21.47 2.28
N GLU A 306 -17.19 22.75 1.94
CA GLU A 306 -17.01 23.24 0.56
C GLU A 306 -15.62 22.87 0.03
N ASP A 307 -14.57 23.12 0.82
CA ASP A 307 -13.19 22.75 0.47
C ASP A 307 -13.06 21.23 0.26
N TYR A 308 -13.65 20.44 1.16
CA TYR A 308 -13.67 18.98 1.06
C TYR A 308 -14.36 18.51 -0.23
N THR A 309 -15.56 19.03 -0.51
CA THR A 309 -16.36 18.59 -1.66
C THR A 309 -15.64 18.87 -2.96
N ALA A 310 -15.07 20.06 -3.12
CA ALA A 310 -14.34 20.44 -4.35
C ALA A 310 -13.15 19.51 -4.62
N MET A 311 -12.33 19.25 -3.58
CA MET A 311 -11.15 18.37 -3.71
C MET A 311 -11.54 16.90 -3.90
N HIS A 312 -12.58 16.46 -3.21
CA HIS A 312 -13.03 15.07 -3.21
C HIS A 312 -13.68 14.66 -4.53
N GLU A 313 -14.44 15.55 -5.18
CA GLU A 313 -15.07 15.28 -6.49
C GLU A 313 -14.01 14.95 -7.55
N GLU A 314 -12.92 15.71 -7.60
CA GLU A 314 -11.81 15.47 -8.52
C GLU A 314 -11.10 14.15 -8.21
N TYR A 315 -10.79 13.91 -6.94
CA TYR A 315 -10.15 12.69 -6.49
C TYR A 315 -10.98 11.44 -6.81
N MET A 316 -12.28 11.48 -6.55
CA MET A 316 -13.19 10.37 -6.81
C MET A 316 -13.38 10.08 -8.30
N SER A 317 -13.40 11.11 -9.14
CA SER A 317 -13.46 10.91 -10.59
C SER A 317 -12.26 10.11 -11.10
N ASN A 318 -11.08 10.39 -10.58
CA ASN A 318 -9.86 9.65 -10.92
C ASN A 318 -9.88 8.21 -10.37
N LEU A 319 -10.31 8.03 -9.12
CA LEU A 319 -10.44 6.72 -8.48
C LEU A 319 -11.42 5.79 -9.18
N LEU A 320 -12.50 6.33 -9.72
CA LEU A 320 -13.52 5.56 -10.42
C LEU A 320 -12.94 4.84 -11.64
N SER A 321 -12.15 5.50 -12.44
CA SER A 321 -11.52 4.91 -13.61
C SER A 321 -10.58 3.78 -13.23
N GLN A 322 -9.84 3.91 -12.13
CA GLN A 322 -8.86 2.93 -11.63
C GLN A 322 -9.53 1.70 -11.00
N ASN A 323 -10.57 1.88 -10.20
CA ASN A 323 -11.27 0.78 -9.52
C ASN A 323 -11.80 -0.31 -10.46
N LEU A 324 -12.15 0.07 -11.67
CA LEU A 324 -12.69 -0.82 -12.68
C LEU A 324 -11.63 -1.78 -13.21
N PHE A 325 -10.46 -1.23 -13.47
CA PHE A 325 -9.31 -1.99 -13.91
C PHE A 325 -8.90 -3.06 -12.89
N PHE A 326 -8.83 -2.70 -11.60
CA PHE A 326 -8.43 -3.63 -10.54
C PHE A 326 -9.47 -4.70 -10.23
N ALA A 327 -10.76 -4.44 -10.42
CA ALA A 327 -11.80 -5.45 -10.26
C ALA A 327 -11.64 -6.58 -11.28
N ASP A 328 -11.23 -6.27 -12.51
CA ASP A 328 -10.97 -7.25 -13.56
C ASP A 328 -9.72 -8.08 -13.28
N GLN A 329 -8.64 -7.44 -12.83
CA GLN A 329 -7.39 -8.12 -12.44
C GLN A 329 -7.59 -9.06 -11.25
N LYS A 330 -8.34 -8.65 -10.24
CA LYS A 330 -8.63 -9.45 -9.03
C LYS A 330 -9.44 -10.71 -9.34
N HIS A 331 -10.31 -10.67 -10.35
CA HIS A 331 -11.10 -11.84 -10.75
C HIS A 331 -10.23 -13.01 -11.22
N GLN A 332 -9.03 -12.71 -11.75
CA GLN A 332 -8.07 -13.72 -12.19
C GLN A 332 -7.22 -14.29 -11.04
N ARG A 333 -7.24 -13.64 -9.87
CA ARG A 333 -6.59 -14.12 -8.64
C ARG A 333 -7.62 -14.79 -7.74
N SER A 334 -7.59 -16.12 -7.66
CA SER A 334 -8.12 -16.72 -6.44
C SER A 334 -7.16 -16.30 -5.30
N CYS A 335 -7.64 -15.56 -4.31
CA CYS A 335 -7.00 -15.53 -2.99
C CYS A 335 -6.94 -16.97 -2.52
N THR A 336 -5.87 -17.67 -2.89
CA THR A 336 -5.68 -19.05 -2.49
C THR A 336 -5.40 -19.08 -1.01
N ASP A 337 -6.30 -19.60 -0.32
CA ASP A 337 -6.50 -20.38 0.91
C ASP A 337 -5.28 -20.69 1.81
N THR A 338 -4.10 -20.15 1.59
CA THR A 338 -2.91 -20.62 2.28
C THR A 338 -2.55 -19.83 3.54
N ILE A 339 -3.12 -18.66 3.78
CA ILE A 339 -2.88 -17.87 5.01
C ILE A 339 -4.18 -17.54 5.75
N CYS A 340 -5.32 -17.44 5.06
CA CYS A 340 -6.64 -17.39 5.71
C CYS A 340 -7.21 -18.78 6.04
N GLY A 341 -6.44 -19.85 5.85
CA GLY A 341 -6.86 -21.23 5.97
C GLY A 341 -6.67 -21.88 7.33
N ASP A 342 -6.40 -21.10 8.37
CA ASP A 342 -6.54 -21.61 9.72
C ASP A 342 -8.04 -21.70 10.04
N GLU A 343 -8.53 -22.90 10.34
CA GLU A 343 -9.96 -23.21 10.53
C GLU A 343 -10.68 -22.33 11.59
N THR A 344 -9.93 -21.50 12.31
CA THR A 344 -10.43 -20.54 13.28
C THR A 344 -10.82 -19.18 12.69
N MET A 345 -10.50 -18.91 11.41
CA MET A 345 -10.83 -17.68 10.69
C MET A 345 -11.77 -17.92 9.50
N LYS A 346 -12.54 -18.99 9.50
CA LYS A 346 -13.69 -19.09 8.58
C LYS A 346 -14.68 -18.00 8.96
N SER A 347 -14.52 -16.82 8.34
CA SER A 347 -15.64 -15.92 8.21
C SER A 347 -16.73 -16.69 7.47
N GLU A 348 -17.91 -16.76 8.05
CA GLU A 348 -19.13 -17.18 7.35
C GLU A 348 -19.20 -16.45 6.01
N PRO A 349 -19.78 -17.06 4.94
CA PRO A 349 -19.95 -16.42 3.66
C PRO A 349 -20.58 -15.06 3.92
N ALA A 350 -19.96 -14.01 3.41
CA ALA A 350 -20.33 -12.62 3.67
C ALA A 350 -21.82 -12.41 3.37
N GLU A 351 -22.65 -12.62 4.35
CA GLU A 351 -23.89 -11.87 4.47
C GLU A 351 -23.47 -10.41 4.51
N SER A 352 -24.07 -9.61 3.65
CA SER A 352 -23.86 -8.19 3.49
C SER A 352 -23.58 -7.51 4.83
N HIS A 353 -22.31 -7.42 5.22
CA HIS A 353 -21.93 -6.65 6.37
C HIS A 353 -22.04 -5.17 5.97
N TYR A 354 -23.18 -4.59 6.29
CA TYR A 354 -23.28 -3.16 6.42
C TYR A 354 -22.21 -2.78 7.46
N VAL A 355 -21.11 -2.20 6.99
CA VAL A 355 -20.14 -1.61 7.89
C VAL A 355 -20.89 -0.54 8.66
N VAL A 356 -21.14 -0.79 9.94
CA VAL A 356 -21.64 0.24 10.86
C VAL A 356 -20.46 1.19 11.04
N LEU A 357 -20.40 2.13 10.13
CA LEU A 357 -19.42 3.20 10.14
C LEU A 357 -19.78 4.11 11.32
N ASP A 358 -18.77 4.55 12.06
CA ASP A 358 -19.00 5.56 13.09
C ASP A 358 -19.52 6.87 12.46
N SER A 359 -19.87 7.86 13.30
CA SER A 359 -20.46 9.11 12.84
C SER A 359 -19.61 9.86 11.78
N LEU A 360 -18.27 9.68 11.78
CA LEU A 360 -17.35 10.22 10.79
C LEU A 360 -17.50 9.52 9.43
N ALA A 361 -17.60 8.19 9.47
CA ALA A 361 -17.78 7.40 8.27
C ALA A 361 -19.19 7.53 7.69
N ILE A 362 -20.23 7.65 8.54
CA ILE A 362 -21.59 7.96 8.08
C ILE A 362 -21.65 9.35 7.44
N TYR A 363 -20.91 10.33 7.97
CA TYR A 363 -20.81 11.66 7.39
C TYR A 363 -20.05 11.65 6.05
N LYS A 364 -18.97 10.91 5.99
CA LYS A 364 -18.22 10.65 4.76
C LYS A 364 -19.09 9.94 3.72
N ILE A 365 -19.93 8.99 4.12
CA ILE A 365 -20.91 8.32 3.25
C ILE A 365 -22.02 9.26 2.79
N GLN A 366 -22.51 10.16 3.63
CA GLN A 366 -23.55 11.12 3.22
C GLN A 366 -23.04 12.15 2.22
N THR A 367 -21.76 12.51 2.28
CA THR A 367 -21.08 13.34 1.27
C THR A 367 -20.56 12.51 0.10
N ASP A 368 -20.35 11.20 0.28
CA ASP A 368 -19.65 10.32 -0.66
C ASP A 368 -20.53 9.17 -1.17
N LYS A 369 -21.70 9.54 -1.65
CA LYS A 369 -22.69 8.60 -2.20
C LYS A 369 -22.21 7.82 -3.40
N SER A 370 -21.26 8.39 -4.18
CA SER A 370 -20.64 7.70 -5.32
C SER A 370 -19.73 6.57 -4.88
N MET A 371 -18.90 6.78 -3.87
CA MET A 371 -17.98 5.76 -3.34
C MET A 371 -18.74 4.60 -2.74
N MET A 372 -19.83 4.89 -2.02
CA MET A 372 -20.72 3.87 -1.48
C MET A 372 -21.31 2.98 -2.58
N LEU A 373 -21.78 3.59 -3.67
CA LEU A 373 -22.32 2.84 -4.81
C LEU A 373 -21.27 2.00 -5.51
N ASN A 374 -20.04 2.49 -5.64
CA ASN A 374 -18.95 1.75 -6.28
C ASN A 374 -18.50 0.55 -5.46
N ASN A 375 -18.48 0.66 -4.13
CA ASN A 375 -18.18 -0.48 -3.25
C ASN A 375 -19.24 -1.58 -3.30
N LEU A 376 -20.41 -1.30 -3.87
CA LEU A 376 -21.49 -2.24 -4.08
C LEU A 376 -21.50 -2.85 -5.50
N ILE A 377 -20.54 -2.49 -6.37
CA ILE A 377 -20.36 -3.16 -7.65
C ILE A 377 -19.65 -4.49 -7.41
N ARG A 378 -20.32 -5.58 -7.76
CA ARG A 378 -19.76 -6.94 -7.68
C ARG A 378 -19.61 -7.55 -9.06
N TYR A 379 -18.57 -8.36 -9.23
CA TYR A 379 -18.42 -9.18 -10.41
C TYR A 379 -18.87 -10.61 -10.08
N GLN A 380 -19.92 -11.08 -10.75
CA GLN A 380 -20.47 -12.41 -10.53
C GLN A 380 -20.90 -13.05 -11.86
N SER A 381 -20.48 -14.29 -12.07
CA SER A 381 -20.86 -15.09 -13.26
C SER A 381 -20.54 -14.41 -14.61
N GLY A 382 -19.43 -13.68 -14.69
CA GLY A 382 -18.98 -13.05 -15.93
C GLY A 382 -19.61 -11.67 -16.21
N LYS A 383 -20.26 -11.06 -15.22
CA LYS A 383 -20.88 -9.73 -15.34
C LYS A 383 -20.65 -8.88 -14.09
N TYR A 384 -20.54 -7.57 -14.30
CA TYR A 384 -20.61 -6.60 -13.22
C TYR A 384 -22.06 -6.33 -12.85
N LEU A 385 -22.36 -6.27 -11.56
CA LEU A 385 -23.69 -6.05 -11.00
C LEU A 385 -23.58 -4.97 -9.90
N LEU A 386 -24.54 -4.05 -9.85
CA LEU A 386 -24.71 -3.17 -8.71
C LEU A 386 -25.62 -3.87 -7.69
N ASP A 387 -25.06 -4.15 -6.49
CA ASP A 387 -25.77 -4.89 -5.42
C ASP A 387 -26.55 -3.92 -4.51
N LEU A 388 -27.35 -3.07 -5.13
CA LEU A 388 -28.23 -2.11 -4.47
C LEU A 388 -29.43 -1.79 -5.37
N SER A 389 -30.64 -1.84 -4.83
CA SER A 389 -31.82 -1.38 -5.54
C SER A 389 -31.94 0.14 -5.53
N LEU A 390 -32.63 0.71 -6.53
CA LEU A 390 -32.90 2.16 -6.56
C LEU A 390 -33.70 2.63 -5.31
N ASP A 391 -34.62 1.80 -4.83
CA ASP A 391 -35.43 2.12 -3.64
C ASP A 391 -34.59 2.16 -2.39
N ASP A 392 -33.64 1.25 -2.24
CA ASP A 392 -32.73 1.23 -1.10
C ASP A 392 -31.70 2.36 -1.21
N ALA A 393 -31.23 2.67 -2.42
CA ALA A 393 -30.39 3.84 -2.69
C ALA A 393 -31.11 5.14 -2.27
N LYS A 394 -32.38 5.30 -2.60
CA LYS A 394 -33.19 6.46 -2.16
C LYS A 394 -33.35 6.55 -0.65
N LYS A 395 -33.53 5.40 0.05
CA LYS A 395 -33.63 5.36 1.52
C LYS A 395 -32.37 5.88 2.23
N ILE A 396 -31.19 5.64 1.67
CA ILE A 396 -29.90 6.11 2.17
C ILE A 396 -29.50 7.47 1.60
N GLY A 397 -30.44 8.14 0.88
CA GLY A 397 -30.30 9.51 0.39
C GLY A 397 -29.44 9.65 -0.86
N ILE A 398 -29.28 8.60 -1.68
CA ILE A 398 -28.66 8.66 -3.01
C ILE A 398 -29.70 9.18 -4.01
N SER A 399 -29.31 10.17 -4.84
CA SER A 399 -30.21 10.67 -5.88
C SER A 399 -30.35 9.66 -7.02
N GLU A 400 -31.53 9.63 -7.64
CA GLU A 400 -31.78 8.78 -8.80
C GLU A 400 -30.83 9.05 -9.97
N MET A 401 -30.43 10.32 -10.16
CA MET A 401 -29.45 10.70 -11.17
C MET A 401 -28.08 10.03 -10.91
N MET A 402 -27.57 10.07 -9.68
CA MET A 402 -26.30 9.44 -9.31
C MET A 402 -26.37 7.93 -9.41
N TYR A 403 -27.48 7.31 -9.01
CA TYR A 403 -27.69 5.87 -9.15
C TYR A 403 -27.65 5.44 -10.62
N ASN A 404 -28.32 6.18 -11.51
CA ASN A 404 -28.34 5.91 -12.93
C ASN A 404 -26.98 6.09 -13.59
N GLN A 405 -26.17 7.07 -13.17
CA GLN A 405 -24.80 7.24 -13.66
C GLN A 405 -23.93 6.00 -13.35
N VAL A 406 -24.09 5.45 -12.16
CA VAL A 406 -23.35 4.22 -11.78
C VAL A 406 -23.85 3.00 -12.55
N LEU A 407 -25.17 2.89 -12.80
CA LEU A 407 -25.72 1.84 -13.65
C LEU A 407 -25.22 1.92 -15.10
N GLU A 408 -25.22 3.09 -15.71
CA GLU A 408 -24.67 3.29 -17.06
C GLU A 408 -23.21 2.86 -17.12
N HIS A 409 -22.46 3.12 -16.06
CA HIS A 409 -21.08 2.73 -15.95
C HIS A 409 -20.92 1.20 -15.84
N VAL A 410 -21.72 0.53 -15.00
CA VAL A 410 -21.79 -0.95 -14.93
C VAL A 410 -22.13 -1.56 -16.29
N GLU A 411 -23.03 -0.94 -17.05
CA GLU A 411 -23.38 -1.39 -18.40
C GLU A 411 -22.21 -1.21 -19.39
N GLN A 412 -21.47 -0.11 -19.30
CA GLN A 412 -20.27 0.11 -20.15
C GLN A 412 -19.20 -0.95 -19.87
N LEU A 413 -18.98 -1.32 -18.60
CA LEU A 413 -18.10 -2.42 -18.21
C LEU A 413 -18.50 -3.75 -18.82
N ASN A 414 -19.77 -4.09 -18.68
CA ASN A 414 -20.28 -5.33 -19.25
C ASN A 414 -20.14 -5.37 -20.78
N ASN A 415 -20.32 -4.24 -21.44
CA ASN A 415 -20.17 -4.12 -22.90
C ASN A 415 -18.69 -4.19 -23.34
N SER A 416 -17.77 -3.69 -22.54
CA SER A 416 -16.33 -3.80 -22.79
C SER A 416 -15.84 -5.24 -22.60
N ASN A 417 -16.31 -5.94 -21.58
CA ASN A 417 -16.03 -7.36 -21.35
C ASN A 417 -16.56 -8.29 -22.48
N LEU A 418 -17.66 -7.93 -23.15
CA LEU A 418 -18.19 -8.66 -24.29
C LEU A 418 -17.35 -8.51 -25.57
N LYS A 419 -16.56 -7.44 -25.69
CA LYS A 419 -15.66 -7.20 -26.84
C LYS A 419 -14.29 -7.88 -26.70
N LEU A 420 -13.96 -8.35 -25.51
CA LEU A 420 -12.69 -9.05 -25.20
C LEU A 420 -12.84 -10.57 -25.19
N LYS A 421 -14.05 -11.10 -25.37
CA LYS A 421 -14.37 -12.52 -25.63
C LYS A 421 -14.62 -12.74 -27.12
#